data_13e78a60f85cbc9c671b25c48cc301c9
#
_entry.id   13e78a60f85cbc9c671b25c48cc301c9
#
_cell.length_a   1.000
_cell.length_b   1.000
_cell.length_c   1.000
_cell.angle_alpha   90.00
_cell.angle_beta   90.00
_cell.angle_gamma   90.00
#
_symmetry.space_group_name_H-M   'P 1'
#
loop_
_entity.id
_entity.type
_entity.pdbx_description
1 polymer ?
#
loop_
_entity_poly.entity_id
_entity_poly.type
_entity_poly.pdbx_seq_one_letter_code
_entity_poly.pdbx_strand_id
1 'polypeptide(L)'
;MTEVTPLQGELQTQIMTAIWRLQDGTVEQVRQALPPHHQGAYNTVQTVLNRLAERGLLSRRREGHVIVYAPRLSEAEYLSRSMEHTLRGASTEARQVALTQLIGALPRNEAAELGRLAEQVAAERMR
;
A
#
# COMPACT_ATOMS: atom_id res chain seq x y z
N MET A 1 -16.79 3.37 2.71
CA MET A 1 -15.46 3.09 2.17
C MET A 1 -14.78 2.04 3.05
N THR A 2 -14.24 1.01 2.43
CA THR A 2 -13.62 -0.10 3.19
C THR A 2 -12.34 0.37 3.86
N GLU A 3 -12.19 0.03 5.13
CA GLU A 3 -10.99 0.32 5.88
C GLU A 3 -9.84 -0.56 5.39
N VAL A 4 -8.65 0.02 5.29
CA VAL A 4 -7.45 -0.69 4.85
C VAL A 4 -6.54 -0.95 6.03
N THR A 5 -6.32 -2.23 6.33
CA THR A 5 -5.35 -2.66 7.33
C THR A 5 -3.97 -2.70 6.70
N PRO A 6 -2.93 -2.20 7.39
CA PRO A 6 -1.57 -2.29 6.85
C PRO A 6 -1.17 -3.72 6.52
N LEU A 7 -0.33 -3.87 5.49
CA LEU A 7 0.21 -5.16 5.10
C LEU A 7 1.08 -5.72 6.22
N GLN A 8 1.01 -7.03 6.41
CA GLN A 8 1.77 -7.72 7.43
C GLN A 8 2.83 -8.60 6.77
N GLY A 9 4.07 -8.41 7.18
CA GLY A 9 5.16 -9.21 6.70
C GLY A 9 5.75 -8.70 5.38
N GLU A 10 7.00 -9.03 5.20
CA GLU A 10 7.79 -8.56 4.08
C GLU A 10 7.30 -9.12 2.75
N LEU A 11 6.89 -10.40 2.73
CA LEU A 11 6.44 -11.03 1.48
C LEU A 11 5.17 -10.35 0.94
N GLN A 12 4.20 -10.06 1.78
CA GLN A 12 2.99 -9.35 1.34
C GLN A 12 3.34 -7.98 0.77
N THR A 13 4.24 -7.26 1.43
CA THR A 13 4.68 -5.95 0.97
C THR A 13 5.38 -6.04 -0.38
N GLN A 14 6.27 -7.01 -0.55
CA GLN A 14 6.99 -7.19 -1.81
C GLN A 14 6.05 -7.60 -2.95
N ILE A 15 5.07 -8.45 -2.66
CA ILE A 15 4.10 -8.87 -3.68
C ILE A 15 3.25 -7.67 -4.14
N MET A 16 2.75 -6.87 -3.20
CA MET A 16 1.98 -5.68 -3.58
C MET A 16 2.84 -4.68 -4.35
N THR A 17 4.09 -4.47 -3.95
CA THR A 17 5.01 -3.60 -4.67
C THR A 17 5.20 -4.08 -6.12
N ALA A 18 5.36 -5.39 -6.30
CA ALA A 18 5.49 -5.97 -7.65
C ALA A 18 4.22 -5.73 -8.49
N ILE A 19 3.05 -5.94 -7.91
CA ILE A 19 1.78 -5.74 -8.61
C ILE A 19 1.58 -4.26 -8.99
N TRP A 20 1.88 -3.33 -8.11
CA TRP A 20 1.78 -1.90 -8.44
C TRP A 20 2.72 -1.52 -9.58
N ARG A 21 3.92 -2.10 -9.59
CA ARG A 21 4.90 -1.83 -10.66
C ARG A 21 4.48 -2.45 -11.99
N LEU A 22 3.98 -3.71 -11.96
CA LEU A 22 3.53 -4.41 -13.16
C LEU A 22 2.16 -3.93 -13.66
N GLN A 23 1.35 -3.36 -12.78
CA GLN A 23 -0.04 -2.96 -12.98
C GLN A 23 -1.01 -4.14 -13.02
N ASP A 24 -0.62 -5.27 -13.57
CA ASP A 24 -1.31 -6.56 -13.41
C ASP A 24 -0.29 -7.68 -13.63
N GLY A 25 -0.66 -8.90 -13.26
CA GLY A 25 0.22 -10.03 -13.49
C GLY A 25 -0.37 -11.35 -13.03
N THR A 26 0.15 -12.40 -13.65
CA THR A 26 -0.09 -13.78 -13.21
C THR A 26 0.77 -14.09 -12.00
N VAL A 27 0.49 -15.22 -11.34
CA VAL A 27 1.31 -15.68 -10.21
C VAL A 27 2.79 -15.74 -10.60
N GLU A 28 3.10 -16.32 -11.76
CA GLU A 28 4.50 -16.48 -12.18
C GLU A 28 5.17 -15.14 -12.52
N GLN A 29 4.44 -14.22 -13.15
CA GLN A 29 4.98 -12.89 -13.43
C GLN A 29 5.31 -12.14 -12.14
N VAL A 30 4.43 -12.23 -11.16
CA VAL A 30 4.66 -11.61 -9.85
C VAL A 30 5.86 -12.26 -9.17
N ARG A 31 5.92 -13.60 -9.16
CA ARG A 31 7.02 -14.33 -8.56
C ARG A 31 8.36 -13.92 -9.15
N GLN A 32 8.44 -13.81 -10.47
CA GLN A 32 9.67 -13.41 -11.16
C GLN A 32 10.07 -11.96 -10.87
N ALA A 33 9.11 -11.11 -10.54
CA ALA A 33 9.37 -9.70 -10.21
C ALA A 33 9.82 -9.50 -8.77
N LEU A 34 9.75 -10.54 -7.92
CA LEU A 34 10.18 -10.43 -6.53
C LEU A 34 11.71 -10.47 -6.43
N PRO A 35 12.28 -9.86 -5.37
CA PRO A 35 13.72 -10.02 -5.10
C PRO A 35 14.08 -11.51 -4.99
N PRO A 36 15.30 -11.91 -5.38
CA PRO A 36 15.66 -13.34 -5.43
C PRO A 36 15.38 -14.11 -4.14
N HIS A 37 15.60 -13.51 -2.98
CA HIS A 37 15.37 -14.19 -1.70
C HIS A 37 13.88 -14.32 -1.34
N HIS A 38 12.99 -13.69 -2.12
CA HIS A 38 11.54 -13.78 -1.95
C HIS A 38 10.88 -14.56 -3.08
N GLN A 39 11.63 -15.07 -4.04
CA GLN A 39 11.11 -15.88 -5.14
C GLN A 39 10.90 -17.32 -4.68
N GLY A 40 10.02 -17.50 -3.70
CA GLY A 40 9.71 -18.81 -3.18
C GLY A 40 8.86 -19.66 -4.13
N ALA A 41 8.25 -20.69 -3.57
CA ALA A 41 7.43 -21.61 -4.34
C ALA A 41 6.23 -20.87 -4.95
N TYR A 42 5.84 -21.29 -6.14
CA TYR A 42 4.67 -20.78 -6.85
C TYR A 42 3.43 -20.78 -5.94
N ASN A 43 3.20 -21.89 -5.21
CA ASN A 43 2.02 -22.01 -4.35
C ASN A 43 2.02 -21.02 -3.20
N THR A 44 3.18 -20.65 -2.68
CA THR A 44 3.28 -19.66 -1.61
C THR A 44 2.87 -18.28 -2.12
N VAL A 45 3.37 -17.90 -3.29
CA VAL A 45 3.00 -16.61 -3.91
C VAL A 45 1.52 -16.60 -4.25
N GLN A 46 1.00 -17.69 -4.81
CA GLN A 46 -0.42 -17.83 -5.14
C GLN A 46 -1.31 -17.66 -3.91
N THR A 47 -0.94 -18.29 -2.79
CA THR A 47 -1.69 -18.20 -1.54
C THR A 47 -1.75 -16.75 -1.04
N VAL A 48 -0.61 -16.05 -1.07
CA VAL A 48 -0.56 -14.65 -0.64
C VAL A 48 -1.40 -13.77 -1.56
N LEU A 49 -1.29 -13.95 -2.89
CA LEU A 49 -2.09 -13.19 -3.85
C LEU A 49 -3.58 -13.39 -3.61
N ASN A 50 -4.01 -14.63 -3.37
CA ASN A 50 -5.42 -14.91 -3.10
C ASN A 50 -5.90 -14.29 -1.79
N ARG A 51 -5.06 -14.28 -0.76
CA ARG A 51 -5.40 -13.60 0.50
C ARG A 51 -5.55 -12.10 0.32
N LEU A 52 -4.67 -11.49 -0.47
CA LEU A 52 -4.76 -10.07 -0.77
C LEU A 52 -6.03 -9.75 -1.57
N ALA A 53 -6.41 -10.63 -2.49
CA ALA A 53 -7.66 -10.49 -3.24
C ALA A 53 -8.87 -10.60 -2.32
N GLU A 54 -8.86 -11.55 -1.39
CA GLU A 54 -9.95 -11.72 -0.42
C GLU A 54 -10.07 -10.50 0.51
N ARG A 55 -8.96 -9.84 0.81
CA ARG A 55 -8.96 -8.61 1.61
C ARG A 55 -9.40 -7.38 0.81
N GLY A 56 -9.65 -7.53 -0.49
CA GLY A 56 -10.08 -6.41 -1.32
C GLY A 56 -8.96 -5.53 -1.85
N LEU A 57 -7.69 -5.93 -1.69
CA LEU A 57 -6.56 -5.16 -2.19
C LEU A 57 -6.26 -5.48 -3.66
N LEU A 58 -6.60 -6.68 -4.10
CA LEU A 58 -6.40 -7.11 -5.48
C LEU A 58 -7.71 -7.60 -6.08
N SER A 59 -7.86 -7.43 -7.39
CA SER A 59 -8.90 -8.09 -8.17
C SER A 59 -8.28 -9.31 -8.85
N ARG A 60 -9.14 -10.26 -9.22
CA ARG A 60 -8.77 -11.47 -9.95
C ARG A 60 -9.64 -11.56 -11.19
N ARG A 61 -9.04 -11.85 -12.32
CA ARG A 61 -9.81 -12.16 -13.53
C ARG A 61 -9.16 -13.34 -14.25
N ARG A 62 -9.96 -14.12 -14.94
CA ARG A 62 -9.45 -15.24 -15.72
C ARG A 62 -9.15 -14.78 -17.14
N GLU A 63 -7.96 -15.08 -17.62
CA GLU A 63 -7.59 -14.90 -19.02
C GLU A 63 -7.06 -16.23 -19.55
N GLY A 64 -7.89 -16.92 -20.35
CA GLY A 64 -7.55 -18.25 -20.80
C GLY A 64 -7.46 -19.22 -19.63
N HIS A 65 -6.29 -19.81 -19.43
CA HIS A 65 -6.04 -20.78 -18.37
C HIS A 65 -5.37 -20.18 -17.14
N VAL A 66 -5.12 -18.87 -17.13
CA VAL A 66 -4.42 -18.24 -16.04
C VAL A 66 -5.30 -17.21 -15.35
N ILE A 67 -5.00 -16.97 -14.09
CA ILE A 67 -5.62 -15.90 -13.30
C ILE A 67 -4.67 -14.71 -13.32
N VAL A 68 -5.21 -13.54 -13.61
CA VAL A 68 -4.46 -12.28 -13.60
C VAL A 68 -4.93 -11.46 -12.40
N TYR A 69 -3.98 -10.98 -11.61
CA TYR A 69 -4.23 -10.15 -10.44
C TYR A 69 -3.91 -8.70 -10.76
N ALA A 70 -4.71 -7.78 -10.27
CA ALA A 70 -4.48 -6.36 -10.47
C ALA A 70 -4.82 -5.60 -9.19
N PRO A 71 -4.16 -4.45 -8.92
CA PRO A 71 -4.47 -3.69 -7.71
C PRO A 71 -5.85 -3.03 -7.82
N ARG A 72 -6.62 -3.07 -6.75
CA ARG A 72 -7.91 -2.37 -6.65
C ARG A 72 -7.77 -0.95 -6.17
N LEU A 73 -6.61 -0.59 -5.68
CA LEU A 73 -6.28 0.76 -5.22
C LEU A 73 -4.81 1.03 -5.56
N SER A 74 -4.49 2.30 -5.75
CA SER A 74 -3.11 2.69 -6.02
C SER A 74 -2.25 2.54 -4.76
N GLU A 75 -0.94 2.56 -4.94
CA GLU A 75 -0.01 2.56 -3.81
C GLU A 75 -0.29 3.75 -2.88
N ALA A 76 -0.52 4.93 -3.44
CA ALA A 76 -0.82 6.12 -2.66
C ALA A 76 -2.11 5.97 -1.85
N GLU A 77 -3.15 5.41 -2.47
CA GLU A 77 -4.40 5.14 -1.76
C GLU A 77 -4.23 4.13 -0.62
N TYR A 78 -3.45 3.07 -0.89
CA TYR A 78 -3.15 2.08 0.14
C TYR A 78 -2.41 2.73 1.32
N LEU A 79 -1.36 3.53 1.04
CA LEU A 79 -0.60 4.21 2.08
C LEU A 79 -1.48 5.15 2.89
N SER A 80 -2.27 5.97 2.20
CA SER A 80 -3.14 6.93 2.85
C SER A 80 -4.15 6.25 3.78
N ARG A 81 -4.83 5.23 3.30
CA ARG A 81 -5.84 4.51 4.09
C ARG A 81 -5.22 3.72 5.24
N SER A 82 -4.04 3.14 5.03
CA SER A 82 -3.32 2.42 6.09
C SER A 82 -2.89 3.36 7.20
N MET A 83 -2.40 4.55 6.85
CA MET A 83 -2.00 5.56 7.81
C MET A 83 -3.20 6.05 8.62
N GLU A 84 -4.32 6.32 7.94
CA GLU A 84 -5.56 6.70 8.61
C GLU A 84 -6.01 5.62 9.60
N HIS A 85 -5.96 4.36 9.18
CA HIS A 85 -6.33 3.24 10.03
C HIS A 85 -5.45 3.19 11.28
N THR A 86 -4.15 3.34 11.12
CA THR A 86 -3.19 3.32 12.22
C THR A 86 -3.43 4.47 13.20
N LEU A 87 -3.69 5.67 12.66
CA LEU A 87 -3.89 6.87 13.48
C LEU A 87 -5.22 6.88 14.21
N ARG A 88 -6.23 6.23 13.66
CA ARG A 88 -7.60 6.29 14.17
C ARG A 88 -7.73 5.79 15.61
N GLY A 89 -6.95 4.77 15.96
CA GLY A 89 -6.99 4.19 17.30
C GLY A 89 -6.14 4.92 18.32
N ALA A 90 -5.39 5.95 17.93
CA ALA A 90 -4.47 6.65 18.81
C ALA A 90 -5.11 7.87 19.45
N SER A 91 -4.59 8.29 20.61
CA SER A 91 -5.01 9.54 21.24
C SER A 91 -4.59 10.72 20.36
N THR A 92 -5.28 11.84 20.52
CA THR A 92 -4.94 13.07 19.78
C THR A 92 -3.50 13.49 20.06
N GLU A 93 -3.08 13.40 21.31
CA GLU A 93 -1.71 13.77 21.68
C GLU A 93 -0.68 12.87 21.00
N ALA A 94 -0.88 11.55 21.04
CA ALA A 94 0.04 10.60 20.40
C ALA A 94 0.12 10.82 18.89
N ARG A 95 -1.02 11.11 18.25
CA ARG A 95 -1.04 11.40 16.82
C ARG A 95 -0.21 12.63 16.47
N GLN A 96 -0.36 13.70 17.25
CA GLN A 96 0.39 14.94 17.00
C GLN A 96 1.89 14.71 17.13
N VAL A 97 2.32 14.00 18.19
CA VAL A 97 3.74 13.70 18.39
C VAL A 97 4.28 12.83 17.27
N ALA A 98 3.54 11.76 16.90
CA ALA A 98 3.99 10.84 15.85
C ALA A 98 4.11 11.56 14.51
N LEU A 99 3.13 12.38 14.14
CA LEU A 99 3.15 13.11 12.88
C LEU A 99 4.28 14.14 12.85
N THR A 100 4.53 14.82 13.97
CA THR A 100 5.63 15.78 14.07
C THR A 100 6.98 15.08 13.88
N GLN A 101 7.17 13.93 14.53
CA GLN A 101 8.40 13.17 14.40
C GLN A 101 8.59 12.65 12.97
N LEU A 102 7.49 12.20 12.34
CA LEU A 102 7.55 11.73 10.96
C LEU A 102 8.00 12.86 10.02
N ILE A 103 7.39 14.03 10.15
CA ILE A 103 7.76 15.18 9.31
C ILE A 103 9.24 15.54 9.54
N GLY A 104 9.70 15.50 10.80
CA GLY A 104 11.08 15.79 11.14
C GLY A 104 12.09 14.81 10.57
N ALA A 105 11.65 13.57 10.24
CA ALA A 105 12.50 12.56 9.66
C ALA A 105 12.58 12.66 8.13
N LEU A 106 11.73 13.47 7.50
CA LEU A 106 11.73 13.62 6.05
C LEU A 106 12.88 14.50 5.58
N PRO A 107 13.35 14.32 4.33
CA PRO A 107 14.28 15.29 3.73
C PRO A 107 13.71 16.70 3.79
N ARG A 108 14.59 17.69 3.94
CA ARG A 108 14.17 19.09 4.15
C ARG A 108 13.24 19.60 3.04
N ASN A 109 13.57 19.31 1.79
CA ASN A 109 12.76 19.74 0.65
C ASN A 109 11.37 19.09 0.64
N GLU A 110 11.29 17.82 1.05
CA GLU A 110 10.02 17.09 1.10
C GLU A 110 9.16 17.62 2.25
N ALA A 111 9.75 17.88 3.42
CA ALA A 111 9.03 18.46 4.55
C ALA A 111 8.46 19.83 4.21
N ALA A 112 9.25 20.67 3.51
CA ALA A 112 8.81 22.00 3.09
C ALA A 112 7.62 21.90 2.11
N GLU A 113 7.68 20.99 1.16
CA GLU A 113 6.60 20.76 0.19
C GLU A 113 5.33 20.29 0.90
N LEU A 114 5.45 19.39 1.87
CA LEU A 114 4.29 18.95 2.65
C LEU A 114 3.66 20.10 3.43
N GLY A 115 4.48 21.01 3.97
CA GLY A 115 3.96 22.18 4.66
C GLY A 115 3.12 23.05 3.72
N ARG A 116 3.61 23.27 2.50
CA ARG A 116 2.88 24.03 1.49
C ARG A 116 1.57 23.35 1.11
N LEU A 117 1.61 22.03 0.90
CA LEU A 117 0.41 21.25 0.55
C LEU A 117 -0.60 21.23 1.69
N ALA A 118 -0.14 21.16 2.94
CA ALA A 118 -1.03 21.19 4.10
C ALA A 118 -1.78 22.51 4.20
N GLU A 119 -1.11 23.64 3.94
CA GLU A 119 -1.76 24.94 3.91
C GLU A 119 -2.82 25.02 2.81
N GLN A 120 -2.50 24.48 1.64
CA GLN A 120 -3.40 24.47 0.51
C GLN A 120 -4.67 23.66 0.81
N VAL A 121 -4.52 22.47 1.38
CA VAL A 121 -5.64 21.61 1.76
C VAL A 121 -6.49 22.28 2.84
N ALA A 122 -5.86 22.91 3.83
CA ALA A 122 -6.56 23.61 4.90
C ALA A 122 -7.41 24.75 4.33
N ALA A 123 -6.88 25.50 3.36
CA ALA A 123 -7.61 26.58 2.71
C ALA A 123 -8.82 26.06 1.94
N GLU A 124 -8.68 24.95 1.24
CA GLU A 124 -9.76 24.33 0.49
C GLU A 124 -10.89 23.84 1.42
N ARG A 125 -10.53 23.31 2.59
CA ARG A 125 -11.52 22.81 3.55
C ARG A 125 -12.29 23.92 4.24
N MET A 126 -11.82 25.15 4.18
CA MET A 126 -12.50 26.31 4.78
C MET A 126 -13.45 27.01 3.82
N ARG A 127 -13.56 26.57 2.57
CA ARG A 127 -14.49 27.15 1.60
C ARG A 127 -15.92 26.67 1.78
#